data_bbf33e2809ba88996d601aa819a72194
#
_entry.id   bbf33e2809ba88996d601aa819a72194
#
_cell.length_a   1.000
_cell.length_b   1.000
_cell.length_c   1.000
_cell.angle_alpha   90.00
_cell.angle_beta   90.00
_cell.angle_gamma   90.00
#
_symmetry.space_group_name_H-M   'P 1'
#
loop_
_entity.id
_entity.type
_entity.pdbx_description
1 polymer ?
#
loop_
_entity_poly.entity_id
_entity_poly.type
_entity_poly.pdbx_seq_one_letter_code
_entity_poly.pdbx_strand_id
1 'polypeptide(L)'
;MGYPRENLAPGEQVVIHRHPHWKCLIVPVLIFWIVTAVAGVALGFIQTSDSLSSGPALWLSVVVIVVWVAATGYWLVRPVMSWRTTHFIVTDRRVIYRNGIITRSGIDIPIRRINTVEFRHGLIDRMLKTGTLVIESASDDPLSFDDIPDVEAVHALLYQELLDDEDDDEDVLDSVRGRRR
;
A
#
# COMPACT_ATOMS: atom_id res chain seq x y z
N MET A 1 5.86 15.16 -0.95
CA MET A 1 4.98 15.86 -1.90
C MET A 1 3.57 15.63 -1.44
N GLY A 2 2.76 16.69 -1.25
CA GLY A 2 1.36 16.56 -0.83
C GLY A 2 0.48 15.98 -1.94
N TYR A 3 -0.66 15.41 -1.57
CA TYR A 3 -1.68 14.96 -2.54
C TYR A 3 -2.19 16.17 -3.35
N PRO A 4 -2.40 16.02 -4.69
CA PRO A 4 -2.87 17.12 -5.51
C PRO A 4 -4.23 17.66 -5.02
N ARG A 5 -4.30 18.92 -4.68
CA ARG A 5 -5.53 19.58 -4.18
C ARG A 5 -6.67 19.58 -5.20
N GLU A 6 -6.35 19.38 -6.46
CA GLU A 6 -7.30 19.30 -7.58
C GLU A 6 -8.25 18.09 -7.49
N ASN A 7 -7.89 17.05 -6.71
CA ASN A 7 -8.69 15.84 -6.52
C ASN A 7 -9.54 15.88 -5.24
N LEU A 8 -9.50 16.98 -4.49
CA LEU A 8 -10.28 17.18 -3.27
C LEU A 8 -11.57 17.96 -3.59
N ALA A 9 -12.63 17.69 -2.83
CA ALA A 9 -13.85 18.49 -2.91
C ALA A 9 -13.60 19.93 -2.39
N PRO A 10 -14.41 20.94 -2.81
CA PRO A 10 -14.29 22.28 -2.29
C PRO A 10 -14.42 22.32 -0.77
N GLY A 11 -13.39 22.84 -0.08
CA GLY A 11 -13.35 22.91 1.39
C GLY A 11 -12.91 21.63 2.08
N GLU A 12 -12.58 20.55 1.36
CA GLU A 12 -12.08 19.29 1.93
C GLU A 12 -10.61 19.46 2.35
N GLN A 13 -10.28 19.04 3.58
CA GLN A 13 -8.93 19.13 4.13
C GLN A 13 -8.31 17.76 4.31
N VAL A 14 -7.01 17.65 3.98
CA VAL A 14 -6.24 16.43 4.22
C VAL A 14 -5.77 16.43 5.66
N VAL A 15 -6.23 15.49 6.45
CA VAL A 15 -5.81 15.27 7.84
C VAL A 15 -4.53 14.45 7.88
N ILE A 16 -4.49 13.35 7.11
CA ILE A 16 -3.32 12.47 7.03
C ILE A 16 -3.04 12.09 5.57
N HIS A 17 -1.76 12.09 5.21
CA HIS A 17 -1.26 11.50 3.98
C HIS A 17 -0.08 10.59 4.30
N ARG A 18 -0.22 9.29 4.05
CA ARG A 18 0.82 8.28 4.29
C ARG A 18 1.08 7.46 3.05
N HIS A 19 2.33 7.00 2.93
CA HIS A 19 2.74 5.95 2.01
C HIS A 19 2.92 4.65 2.80
N PRO A 20 2.70 3.49 2.19
CA PRO A 20 3.03 2.21 2.81
C PRO A 20 4.50 2.18 3.25
N HIS A 21 4.77 1.52 4.35
CA HIS A 21 6.12 1.44 4.90
C HIS A 21 7.02 0.60 3.99
N TRP A 22 8.31 0.97 3.90
CA TRP A 22 9.30 0.27 3.09
C TRP A 22 9.46 -1.23 3.43
N LYS A 23 8.95 -1.66 4.57
CA LYS A 23 8.91 -3.07 5.01
C LYS A 23 8.34 -3.99 3.93
N CYS A 24 7.34 -3.55 3.15
CA CYS A 24 6.76 -4.32 2.05
C CYS A 24 7.79 -4.70 0.97
N LEU A 25 8.94 -4.01 0.91
CA LEU A 25 10.02 -4.30 -0.03
C LEU A 25 11.03 -5.33 0.49
N ILE A 26 10.99 -5.72 1.77
CA ILE A 26 11.96 -6.68 2.35
C ILE A 26 11.89 -8.01 1.60
N VAL A 27 10.69 -8.56 1.43
CA VAL A 27 10.50 -9.85 0.74
C VAL A 27 10.93 -9.79 -0.72
N PRO A 28 10.49 -8.82 -1.53
CA PRO A 28 11.00 -8.63 -2.90
C PRO A 28 12.52 -8.53 -3.00
N VAL A 29 13.16 -7.79 -2.10
CA VAL A 29 14.61 -7.63 -2.07
C VAL A 29 15.32 -8.94 -1.72
N LEU A 30 14.81 -9.71 -0.76
CA LEU A 30 15.36 -11.04 -0.43
C LEU A 30 15.24 -11.99 -1.61
N ILE A 31 14.10 -12.02 -2.30
CA ILE A 31 13.91 -12.84 -3.51
C ILE A 31 14.91 -12.42 -4.59
N PHE A 32 15.10 -11.13 -4.81
CA PHE A 32 16.07 -10.61 -5.76
C PHE A 32 17.50 -11.12 -5.46
N TRP A 33 17.93 -11.10 -4.19
CA TRP A 33 19.24 -11.62 -3.80
C TRP A 33 19.38 -13.11 -4.05
N ILE A 34 18.34 -13.89 -3.74
CA ILE A 34 18.35 -15.34 -4.00
C ILE A 34 18.42 -15.63 -5.50
N VAL A 35 17.56 -14.97 -6.29
CA VAL A 35 17.54 -15.14 -7.76
C VAL A 35 18.88 -14.74 -8.39
N THR A 36 19.48 -13.66 -7.89
CA THR A 36 20.80 -13.19 -8.37
C THR A 36 21.92 -14.18 -8.01
N ALA A 37 21.90 -14.72 -6.80
CA ALA A 37 22.86 -15.74 -6.39
C ALA A 37 22.75 -17.02 -7.26
N VAL A 38 21.53 -17.50 -7.48
CA VAL A 38 21.28 -18.67 -8.34
C VAL A 38 21.74 -18.42 -9.78
N ALA A 39 21.42 -17.26 -10.35
CA ALA A 39 21.87 -16.89 -11.68
C ALA A 39 23.40 -16.80 -11.77
N GLY A 40 24.05 -16.22 -10.76
CA GLY A 40 25.50 -16.14 -10.68
C GLY A 40 26.19 -17.51 -10.63
N VAL A 41 25.65 -18.41 -9.79
CA VAL A 41 26.16 -19.81 -9.72
C VAL A 41 25.96 -20.53 -11.05
N ALA A 42 24.78 -20.40 -11.68
CA ALA A 42 24.50 -21.01 -12.98
C ALA A 42 25.45 -20.51 -14.07
N LEU A 43 25.69 -19.21 -14.15
CA LEU A 43 26.62 -18.61 -15.09
C LEU A 43 28.09 -19.08 -14.83
N GLY A 44 28.49 -19.10 -13.56
CA GLY A 44 29.81 -19.63 -13.17
C GLY A 44 29.97 -21.08 -13.60
N PHE A 45 28.98 -21.92 -13.38
CA PHE A 45 29.03 -23.33 -13.78
C PHE A 45 29.08 -23.51 -15.30
N ILE A 46 28.33 -22.71 -16.07
CA ILE A 46 28.37 -22.73 -17.55
C ILE A 46 29.76 -22.37 -18.06
N GLN A 47 30.41 -21.38 -17.47
CA GLN A 47 31.71 -20.87 -17.93
C GLN A 47 32.88 -21.78 -17.56
N THR A 48 32.79 -22.55 -16.48
CA THR A 48 33.84 -23.48 -16.03
C THR A 48 33.66 -24.90 -16.54
N SER A 49 32.60 -25.18 -17.31
CA SER A 49 32.28 -26.51 -17.81
C SER A 49 33.04 -26.81 -19.11
N ASP A 50 34.07 -27.64 -19.03
CA ASP A 50 34.86 -28.08 -20.20
C ASP A 50 34.05 -28.92 -21.21
N SER A 51 32.90 -29.43 -20.81
CA SER A 51 32.01 -30.24 -21.66
C SER A 51 31.14 -29.42 -22.61
N LEU A 52 31.07 -28.09 -22.44
CA LEU A 52 30.30 -27.21 -23.30
C LEU A 52 31.20 -26.50 -24.30
N SER A 53 30.92 -26.69 -25.60
CA SER A 53 31.55 -25.86 -26.63
C SER A 53 31.10 -24.40 -26.53
N SER A 54 31.86 -23.45 -27.04
CA SER A 54 31.62 -22.01 -26.91
C SER A 54 30.24 -21.55 -27.42
N GLY A 55 29.68 -22.21 -28.42
CA GLY A 55 28.37 -21.88 -28.98
C GLY A 55 27.21 -22.17 -28.01
N PRO A 56 27.00 -23.42 -27.53
CA PRO A 56 25.99 -23.74 -26.55
C PRO A 56 26.15 -23.00 -25.22
N ALA A 57 27.39 -22.80 -24.74
CA ALA A 57 27.63 -22.03 -23.50
C ALA A 57 27.14 -20.59 -23.61
N LEU A 58 27.33 -19.94 -24.74
CA LEU A 58 26.83 -18.60 -24.99
C LEU A 58 25.30 -18.55 -24.95
N TRP A 59 24.62 -19.45 -25.66
CA TRP A 59 23.17 -19.50 -25.69
C TRP A 59 22.56 -19.76 -24.29
N LEU A 60 23.14 -20.70 -23.52
CA LEU A 60 22.72 -20.98 -22.16
C LEU A 60 22.90 -19.75 -21.25
N SER A 61 24.02 -19.04 -21.36
CA SER A 61 24.26 -17.82 -20.61
C SER A 61 23.26 -16.73 -20.95
N VAL A 62 22.93 -16.56 -22.22
CA VAL A 62 21.88 -15.61 -22.66
C VAL A 62 20.51 -15.98 -22.05
N VAL A 63 20.13 -17.26 -22.08
CA VAL A 63 18.88 -17.73 -21.47
C VAL A 63 18.86 -17.42 -19.98
N VAL A 64 19.94 -17.73 -19.24
CA VAL A 64 20.02 -17.41 -17.79
C VAL A 64 19.85 -15.92 -17.53
N ILE A 65 20.51 -15.06 -18.33
CA ILE A 65 20.40 -13.60 -18.19
C ILE A 65 18.97 -13.12 -18.48
N VAL A 66 18.34 -13.62 -19.54
CA VAL A 66 16.95 -13.25 -19.89
C VAL A 66 15.99 -13.65 -18.78
N VAL A 67 16.12 -14.86 -18.24
CA VAL A 67 15.30 -15.34 -17.12
C VAL A 67 15.55 -14.48 -15.87
N TRP A 68 16.80 -14.15 -15.57
CA TRP A 68 17.14 -13.29 -14.45
C TRP A 68 16.55 -11.88 -14.59
N VAL A 69 16.63 -11.27 -15.78
CA VAL A 69 16.04 -9.95 -16.06
C VAL A 69 14.53 -10.00 -15.90
N ALA A 70 13.85 -11.01 -16.45
CA ALA A 70 12.41 -11.19 -16.34
C ALA A 70 11.96 -11.39 -14.87
N ALA A 71 12.68 -12.25 -14.13
CA ALA A 71 12.44 -12.49 -12.71
C ALA A 71 12.63 -11.21 -11.87
N THR A 72 13.71 -10.46 -12.13
CA THR A 72 13.99 -9.18 -11.45
C THR A 72 12.89 -8.15 -11.77
N GLY A 73 12.48 -8.03 -13.01
CA GLY A 73 11.38 -7.15 -13.42
C GLY A 73 10.09 -7.47 -12.70
N TYR A 74 9.74 -8.74 -12.62
CA TYR A 74 8.50 -9.17 -11.97
C TYR A 74 8.55 -9.08 -10.45
N TRP A 75 9.61 -9.58 -9.80
CA TRP A 75 9.69 -9.74 -8.34
C TRP A 75 10.25 -8.52 -7.60
N LEU A 76 10.98 -7.63 -8.26
CA LEU A 76 11.55 -6.44 -7.64
C LEU A 76 10.94 -5.14 -8.22
N VAL A 77 10.99 -4.95 -9.53
CA VAL A 77 10.60 -3.67 -10.13
C VAL A 77 9.11 -3.40 -9.94
N ARG A 78 8.26 -4.42 -10.15
CA ARG A 78 6.80 -4.27 -9.98
C ARG A 78 6.40 -3.90 -8.54
N PRO A 79 6.85 -4.58 -7.47
CA PRO A 79 6.55 -4.18 -6.10
C PRO A 79 7.07 -2.79 -5.73
N VAL A 80 8.29 -2.43 -6.18
CA VAL A 80 8.86 -1.09 -5.95
C VAL A 80 8.00 -0.01 -6.61
N MET A 81 7.57 -0.23 -7.84
CA MET A 81 6.69 0.72 -8.53
C MET A 81 5.32 0.82 -7.85
N SER A 82 4.72 -0.32 -7.47
CA SER A 82 3.46 -0.36 -6.72
C SER A 82 3.58 0.41 -5.41
N TRP A 83 4.64 0.17 -4.64
CA TRP A 83 4.89 0.89 -3.40
C TRP A 83 4.97 2.41 -3.60
N ARG A 84 5.64 2.88 -4.66
CA ARG A 84 5.76 4.31 -4.96
C ARG A 84 4.45 4.97 -5.38
N THR A 85 3.54 4.21 -5.96
CA THR A 85 2.26 4.72 -6.48
C THR A 85 1.10 4.53 -5.52
N THR A 86 1.33 3.86 -4.39
CA THR A 86 0.30 3.65 -3.37
C THR A 86 0.27 4.83 -2.40
N HIS A 87 -0.93 5.38 -2.20
CA HIS A 87 -1.20 6.49 -1.29
C HIS A 87 -2.39 6.14 -0.41
N PHE A 88 -2.25 6.37 0.88
CA PHE A 88 -3.31 6.32 1.87
C PHE A 88 -3.54 7.74 2.42
N ILE A 89 -4.76 8.24 2.29
CA ILE A 89 -5.10 9.62 2.63
C ILE A 89 -6.39 9.60 3.44
N VAL A 90 -6.39 10.28 4.56
CA VAL A 90 -7.58 10.56 5.36
C VAL A 90 -7.87 12.05 5.23
N THR A 91 -9.10 12.37 4.89
CA THR A 91 -9.63 13.74 4.87
C THR A 91 -10.72 13.88 5.93
N ASP A 92 -11.19 15.08 6.17
CA ASP A 92 -12.33 15.41 7.01
C ASP A 92 -13.68 14.81 6.54
N ARG A 93 -13.73 14.18 5.32
CA ARG A 93 -14.96 13.68 4.71
C ARG A 93 -14.91 12.24 4.24
N ARG A 94 -13.71 11.73 3.91
CA ARG A 94 -13.52 10.38 3.35
C ARG A 94 -12.12 9.85 3.56
N VAL A 95 -12.01 8.53 3.52
CA VAL A 95 -10.73 7.83 3.38
C VAL A 95 -10.51 7.55 1.90
N ILE A 96 -9.36 7.97 1.38
CA ILE A 96 -8.96 7.79 -0.02
C ILE A 96 -7.77 6.84 -0.07
N TYR A 97 -7.94 5.72 -0.76
CA TYR A 97 -6.85 4.80 -1.06
C TYR A 97 -6.64 4.74 -2.56
N ARG A 98 -5.42 4.99 -2.99
CA ARG A 98 -5.04 4.94 -4.40
C ARG A 98 -3.88 3.96 -4.58
N ASN A 99 -4.03 3.05 -5.53
CA ASN A 99 -3.01 2.08 -5.88
C ASN A 99 -3.02 1.89 -7.40
N GLY A 100 -1.87 1.56 -7.97
CA GLY A 100 -1.76 1.15 -9.36
C GLY A 100 -0.62 1.78 -10.13
N ILE A 101 0.04 0.97 -10.95
CA ILE A 101 1.15 1.36 -11.80
C ILE A 101 0.64 1.81 -13.17
N ILE A 102 -0.11 0.96 -13.84
CA ILE A 102 -0.66 1.16 -15.19
C ILE A 102 -2.15 1.48 -15.11
N THR A 103 -2.89 0.64 -14.39
CA THR A 103 -4.31 0.87 -14.11
C THR A 103 -4.43 1.46 -12.71
N ARG A 104 -4.93 2.67 -12.61
CA ARG A 104 -5.16 3.32 -11.32
C ARG A 104 -6.48 2.81 -10.76
N SER A 105 -6.42 2.09 -9.65
CA SER A 105 -7.58 1.75 -8.84
C SER A 105 -7.59 2.66 -7.60
N GLY A 106 -8.78 3.05 -7.21
CA GLY A 106 -8.97 3.89 -6.05
C GLY A 106 -10.25 3.53 -5.34
N ILE A 107 -10.20 3.56 -4.02
CA ILE A 107 -11.34 3.37 -3.15
C ILE A 107 -11.50 4.66 -2.37
N ASP A 108 -12.71 5.21 -2.40
CA ASP A 108 -13.11 6.38 -1.63
C ASP A 108 -14.23 5.93 -0.67
N ILE A 109 -13.95 5.96 0.62
CA ILE A 109 -14.89 5.56 1.66
C ILE A 109 -15.32 6.82 2.42
N PRO A 110 -16.56 7.30 2.24
CA PRO A 110 -17.08 8.39 3.07
C PRO A 110 -17.05 8.03 4.56
N ILE A 111 -16.61 8.95 5.42
CA ILE A 111 -16.51 8.75 6.87
C ILE A 111 -17.85 8.25 7.43
N ARG A 112 -18.96 8.81 7.01
CA ARG A 112 -20.34 8.42 7.39
C ARG A 112 -20.74 6.98 7.06
N ARG A 113 -19.98 6.28 6.24
CA ARG A 113 -20.22 4.86 5.89
C ARG A 113 -19.32 3.91 6.63
N ILE A 114 -18.41 4.39 7.44
CA ILE A 114 -17.49 3.58 8.23
C ILE A 114 -18.23 3.16 9.50
N ASN A 115 -18.38 1.86 9.71
CA ASN A 115 -18.99 1.30 10.91
C ASN A 115 -17.96 1.00 11.98
N THR A 116 -16.84 0.43 11.58
CA THR A 116 -15.80 -0.04 12.50
C THR A 116 -14.42 0.18 11.87
N VAL A 117 -13.49 0.62 12.70
CA VAL A 117 -12.08 0.74 12.34
C VAL A 117 -11.29 -0.10 13.32
N GLU A 118 -10.57 -1.09 12.80
CA GLU A 118 -9.67 -1.92 13.57
C GLU A 118 -8.24 -1.73 13.10
N PHE A 119 -7.29 -1.91 14.00
CA PHE A 119 -5.88 -2.05 13.61
C PHE A 119 -5.31 -3.38 14.10
N ARG A 120 -4.39 -3.93 13.32
CA ARG A 120 -3.72 -5.20 13.64
C ARG A 120 -2.22 -5.03 13.52
N HIS A 121 -1.49 -5.59 14.51
CA HIS A 121 -0.04 -5.59 14.52
C HIS A 121 0.50 -7.02 14.55
N GLY A 122 1.40 -7.35 13.63
CA GLY A 122 2.29 -8.48 13.75
C GLY A 122 3.47 -8.17 14.70
N LEU A 123 4.26 -9.18 15.04
CA LEU A 123 5.46 -8.98 15.86
C LEU A 123 6.48 -8.04 15.20
N ILE A 124 6.68 -8.19 13.90
CA ILE A 124 7.57 -7.33 13.10
C ILE A 124 6.98 -5.93 12.97
N ASP A 125 5.65 -5.83 12.82
CA ASP A 125 4.94 -4.56 12.71
C ASP A 125 5.14 -3.70 13.94
N ARG A 126 5.07 -4.29 15.12
CA ARG A 126 5.28 -3.60 16.39
C ARG A 126 6.70 -3.04 16.52
N MET A 127 7.71 -3.78 16.03
CA MET A 127 9.11 -3.30 16.03
C MET A 127 9.31 -2.13 15.07
N LEU A 128 8.63 -2.12 13.93
CA LEU A 128 8.76 -1.10 12.88
C LEU A 128 7.71 0.02 12.99
N LYS A 129 6.87 -0.01 14.03
CA LYS A 129 5.74 0.93 14.23
C LYS A 129 4.84 1.00 13.00
N THR A 130 4.49 -0.16 12.47
CA THR A 130 3.59 -0.30 11.32
C THR A 130 2.42 -1.20 11.70
N GLY A 131 1.42 -1.31 10.83
CA GLY A 131 0.34 -2.25 11.02
C GLY A 131 -0.62 -2.27 9.83
N THR A 132 -1.63 -3.11 9.95
CA THR A 132 -2.75 -3.19 9.04
C THR A 132 -3.94 -2.46 9.63
N LEU A 133 -4.51 -1.52 8.90
CA LEU A 133 -5.77 -0.88 9.23
C LEU A 133 -6.90 -1.61 8.49
N VAL A 134 -7.93 -2.03 9.23
CA VAL A 134 -9.11 -2.69 8.67
C VAL A 134 -10.29 -1.76 8.86
N ILE A 135 -10.96 -1.42 7.76
CA ILE A 135 -12.14 -0.55 7.76
C ILE A 135 -13.34 -1.37 7.30
N GLU A 136 -14.36 -1.45 8.13
CA GLU A 136 -15.64 -2.06 7.81
C GLU A 136 -16.64 -0.97 7.44
N SER A 137 -17.21 -1.10 6.25
CA SER A 137 -18.28 -0.23 5.75
C SER A 137 -19.61 -0.97 5.71
N ALA A 138 -20.72 -0.24 5.81
CA ALA A 138 -22.09 -0.81 5.87
C ALA A 138 -22.50 -1.65 4.66
N SER A 139 -21.76 -1.60 3.55
CA SER A 139 -22.18 -2.19 2.28
C SER A 139 -21.22 -3.20 1.66
N ASP A 140 -20.00 -3.34 2.18
CA ASP A 140 -18.94 -4.10 1.52
C ASP A 140 -18.16 -4.96 2.51
N ASP A 141 -17.43 -5.94 1.98
CA ASP A 141 -16.46 -6.73 2.73
C ASP A 141 -15.41 -5.82 3.41
N PRO A 142 -14.86 -6.24 4.57
CA PRO A 142 -13.85 -5.47 5.28
C PRO A 142 -12.65 -5.15 4.38
N LEU A 143 -12.28 -3.87 4.30
CA LEU A 143 -11.15 -3.40 3.52
C LEU A 143 -9.90 -3.33 4.41
N SER A 144 -8.84 -4.03 4.00
CA SER A 144 -7.57 -4.08 4.71
C SER A 144 -6.52 -3.23 4.00
N PHE A 145 -5.87 -2.36 4.75
CA PHE A 145 -4.77 -1.50 4.29
C PHE A 145 -3.51 -1.86 5.06
N ASP A 146 -2.59 -2.55 4.38
CA ASP A 146 -1.37 -3.07 4.99
C ASP A 146 -0.23 -2.05 5.03
N ASP A 147 0.73 -2.31 5.92
CA ASP A 147 1.99 -1.58 6.01
C ASP A 147 1.84 -0.07 6.27
N ILE A 148 0.78 0.35 6.99
CA ILE A 148 0.58 1.75 7.36
C ILE A 148 1.55 2.12 8.49
N PRO A 149 2.38 3.17 8.31
CA PRO A 149 3.22 3.69 9.38
C PRO A 149 2.39 4.33 10.48
N ASP A 150 2.79 4.13 11.74
CA ASP A 150 2.12 4.66 12.94
C ASP A 150 0.60 4.41 12.94
N VAL A 151 0.20 3.17 12.64
CA VAL A 151 -1.22 2.80 12.46
C VAL A 151 -2.09 3.14 13.68
N GLU A 152 -1.56 3.08 14.90
CA GLU A 152 -2.28 3.48 16.11
C GLU A 152 -2.65 4.97 16.08
N ALA A 153 -1.72 5.83 15.65
CA ALA A 153 -1.98 7.25 15.52
C ALA A 153 -2.99 7.55 14.40
N VAL A 154 -2.89 6.80 13.28
CA VAL A 154 -3.84 6.89 12.16
C VAL A 154 -5.24 6.45 12.62
N HIS A 155 -5.33 5.35 13.35
CA HIS A 155 -6.58 4.86 13.92
C HIS A 155 -7.21 5.89 14.88
N ALA A 156 -6.42 6.46 15.81
CA ALA A 156 -6.90 7.44 16.78
C ALA A 156 -7.44 8.70 16.09
N LEU A 157 -6.73 9.21 15.07
CA LEU A 157 -7.17 10.38 14.32
C LEU A 157 -8.43 10.08 13.47
N LEU A 158 -8.50 8.92 12.83
CA LEU A 158 -9.68 8.53 12.08
C LEU A 158 -10.90 8.37 13.00
N TYR A 159 -10.70 7.81 14.19
CA TYR A 159 -11.76 7.67 15.18
C TYR A 159 -12.24 9.03 15.70
N GLN A 160 -11.34 10.01 15.84
CA GLN A 160 -11.70 11.38 16.20
C GLN A 160 -12.56 12.04 15.11
N GLU A 161 -12.19 11.92 13.84
CA GLU A 161 -13.00 12.45 12.71
C GLU A 161 -14.38 11.81 12.63
N LEU A 162 -14.51 10.52 13.02
CA LEU A 162 -15.81 9.84 13.09
C LEU A 162 -16.71 10.46 14.18
N LEU A 163 -16.16 10.78 15.36
CA LEU A 163 -16.90 11.40 16.45
C LEU A 163 -17.31 12.83 16.11
N ASP A 164 -16.42 13.61 15.52
CA ASP A 164 -16.69 14.99 15.13
C ASP A 164 -17.82 15.06 14.07
N ASP A 165 -17.89 14.10 13.13
CA ASP A 165 -18.98 14.02 12.13
C ASP A 165 -20.34 13.63 12.77
N GLU A 166 -20.35 12.78 13.82
CA GLU A 166 -21.56 12.43 14.57
C GLU A 166 -22.11 13.63 15.35
N ASP A 167 -21.24 14.40 16.03
CA ASP A 167 -21.64 15.59 16.81
C ASP A 167 -22.23 16.68 15.89
N ASP A 168 -21.64 16.90 14.70
CA ASP A 168 -22.15 17.86 13.71
C ASP A 168 -23.56 17.48 13.22
N ASP A 169 -23.84 16.19 13.00
CA ASP A 169 -25.16 15.72 12.59
C ASP A 169 -26.23 15.87 13.71
N GLU A 170 -25.88 15.66 14.98
CA GLU A 170 -26.77 15.88 16.12
C GLU A 170 -27.14 17.36 16.27
N ASP A 171 -26.18 18.27 16.18
CA ASP A 171 -26.40 19.73 16.27
C ASP A 171 -27.31 20.22 15.14
N VAL A 172 -27.16 19.71 13.91
CA VAL A 172 -28.05 20.02 12.78
C VAL A 172 -29.47 19.54 13.06
N LEU A 173 -29.64 18.32 13.58
CA LEU A 173 -30.99 17.77 13.91
C LEU A 173 -31.68 18.57 15.00
N ASP A 174 -30.98 19.00 16.04
CA ASP A 174 -31.53 19.80 17.14
C ASP A 174 -31.89 21.22 16.67
N SER A 175 -31.09 21.81 15.80
CA SER A 175 -31.37 23.10 15.18
C SER A 175 -32.67 23.09 14.34
N VAL A 176 -32.94 22.00 13.62
CA VAL A 176 -34.15 21.79 12.81
C VAL A 176 -35.37 21.54 13.71
N ARG A 177 -35.19 20.76 14.78
CA ARG A 177 -36.29 20.54 15.77
C ARG A 177 -36.70 21.82 16.50
N GLY A 178 -35.70 22.65 16.88
CA GLY A 178 -35.95 23.95 17.54
C GLY A 178 -36.71 24.95 16.68
N ARG A 179 -36.55 24.91 15.35
CA ARG A 179 -37.30 25.79 14.42
C ARG A 179 -38.77 25.39 14.17
N ARG A 180 -39.16 24.19 14.57
CA ARG A 180 -40.53 23.67 14.39
C ARG A 180 -41.43 23.85 15.62
N ARG A 181 -40.90 24.44 16.69
CA ARG A 181 -41.65 24.85 17.88
C ARG A 181 -41.86 26.36 17.87
#